data_5129a844be88fe50145df3dd43c0e9b5
#
_entry.id   5129a844be88fe50145df3dd43c0e9b5
#
_cell.length_a   1.000
_cell.length_b   1.000
_cell.length_c   1.000
_cell.angle_alpha   90.00
_cell.angle_beta   90.00
_cell.angle_gamma   90.00
#
_symmetry.space_group_name_H-M   'P 1'
#
loop_
_entity.id
_entity.type
_entity.pdbx_description
1 polymer ?
#
loop_
_entity_poly.entity_id
_entity_poly.type
_entity_poly.pdbx_seq_one_letter_code
_entity_poly.pdbx_strand_id
1 'polypeptide(L)'
;DPRIADVALIGNLMHSATFFSSTTLLVLGASFALLGTIERGSEVLEVMKTLPFATQVSQDLLESKVVLLTLLFVYAFLRFTWSLRQFNLVNIMVGAFPAHRERLVEDDRMIDTAGRLNELAGLNFTQGLRAYYYAVPMLLWLVNAWLLLGGSLVITGVLYYMEFRSATVRALGAG
;
A
#
# COMPACT_ATOMS: atom_id res chain seq x y z
N ASP A 1 -24.17 20.59 -9.47
CA ASP A 1 -24.32 20.26 -8.04
C ASP A 1 -22.93 19.94 -7.51
N PRO A 2 -22.37 20.70 -6.55
CA PRO A 2 -21.00 20.47 -6.01
C PRO A 2 -20.82 19.06 -5.46
N ARG A 3 -21.86 18.38 -5.02
CA ARG A 3 -21.80 16.99 -4.53
C ARG A 3 -21.40 15.97 -5.58
N ILE A 4 -21.72 16.19 -6.83
CA ILE A 4 -21.33 15.29 -7.91
C ILE A 4 -19.80 15.27 -8.02
N ALA A 5 -19.15 16.41 -7.83
CA ALA A 5 -17.70 16.51 -7.82
C ALA A 5 -17.08 15.78 -6.61
N ASP A 6 -17.65 15.95 -5.41
CA ASP A 6 -17.16 15.32 -4.19
C ASP A 6 -17.29 13.79 -4.25
N VAL A 7 -18.45 13.29 -4.70
CA VAL A 7 -18.68 11.85 -4.90
C VAL A 7 -17.75 11.29 -5.98
N ALA A 8 -17.48 12.01 -7.05
CA ALA A 8 -16.58 11.60 -8.11
C ALA A 8 -15.11 11.51 -7.60
N LEU A 9 -14.67 12.49 -6.78
CA LEU A 9 -13.34 12.48 -6.16
C LEU A 9 -13.15 11.28 -5.23
N ILE A 10 -14.11 11.03 -4.33
CA ILE A 10 -14.08 9.87 -3.44
C ILE A 10 -14.10 8.58 -4.28
N GLY A 11 -14.90 8.54 -5.34
CA GLY A 11 -14.98 7.41 -6.27
C GLY A 11 -13.61 7.09 -6.91
N ASN A 12 -12.84 8.09 -7.32
CA ASN A 12 -11.50 7.91 -7.85
C ASN A 12 -10.51 7.35 -6.82
N LEU A 13 -10.59 7.81 -5.55
CA LEU A 13 -9.78 7.27 -4.46
C LEU A 13 -10.13 5.80 -4.16
N MET A 14 -11.43 5.48 -4.14
CA MET A 14 -11.91 4.10 -3.99
C MET A 14 -11.43 3.22 -5.15
N HIS A 15 -11.46 3.70 -6.38
CA HIS A 15 -10.98 2.96 -7.54
C HIS A 15 -9.48 2.64 -7.42
N SER A 16 -8.68 3.60 -7.00
CA SER A 16 -7.24 3.39 -6.74
C SER A 16 -7.03 2.35 -5.64
N ALA A 17 -7.73 2.45 -4.52
CA ALA A 17 -7.62 1.49 -3.42
C ALA A 17 -8.07 0.07 -3.85
N THR A 18 -9.12 -0.05 -4.67
CA THR A 18 -9.59 -1.31 -5.24
C THR A 18 -8.55 -1.92 -6.17
N PHE A 19 -7.95 -1.11 -7.04
CA PHE A 19 -6.89 -1.57 -7.95
C PHE A 19 -5.72 -2.16 -7.17
N PHE A 20 -5.19 -1.44 -6.18
CA PHE A 20 -4.07 -1.93 -5.38
C PHE A 20 -4.44 -3.16 -4.55
N SER A 21 -5.64 -3.21 -3.98
CA SER A 21 -6.13 -4.38 -3.23
C SER A 21 -6.19 -5.63 -4.13
N SER A 22 -6.77 -5.50 -5.32
CA SER A 22 -6.88 -6.60 -6.29
C SER A 22 -5.52 -7.05 -6.81
N THR A 23 -4.63 -6.10 -7.11
CA THR A 23 -3.25 -6.40 -7.52
C THR A 23 -2.50 -7.14 -6.42
N THR A 24 -2.71 -6.74 -5.15
CA THR A 24 -2.06 -7.41 -4.01
C THR A 24 -2.52 -8.86 -3.88
N LEU A 25 -3.80 -9.17 -4.14
CA LEU A 25 -4.29 -10.56 -4.16
C LEU A 25 -3.58 -11.41 -5.22
N LEU A 26 -3.33 -10.86 -6.41
CA LEU A 26 -2.58 -11.55 -7.46
C LEU A 26 -1.13 -11.82 -7.02
N VAL A 27 -0.49 -10.82 -6.40
CA VAL A 27 0.87 -10.97 -5.88
C VAL A 27 0.93 -12.00 -4.76
N LEU A 28 -0.07 -12.04 -3.86
CA LEU A 28 -0.17 -13.06 -2.82
C LEU A 28 -0.32 -14.46 -3.43
N GLY A 29 -1.17 -14.61 -4.44
CA GLY A 29 -1.31 -15.88 -5.18
C GLY A 29 0.02 -16.34 -5.79
N ALA A 30 0.76 -15.43 -6.43
CA ALA A 30 2.08 -15.70 -6.97
C ALA A 30 3.10 -16.07 -5.88
N SER A 31 3.06 -15.40 -4.71
CA SER A 31 3.93 -15.70 -3.58
C SER A 31 3.70 -17.10 -3.02
N PHE A 32 2.43 -17.51 -2.88
CA PHE A 32 2.09 -18.88 -2.46
C PHE A 32 2.49 -19.92 -3.50
N ALA A 33 2.32 -19.63 -4.79
CA ALA A 33 2.78 -20.53 -5.85
C ALA A 33 4.30 -20.70 -5.81
N LEU A 34 5.06 -19.62 -5.57
CA LEU A 34 6.51 -19.65 -5.40
C LEU A 34 6.93 -20.50 -4.20
N LEU A 35 6.26 -20.34 -3.04
CA LEU A 35 6.51 -21.20 -1.86
C LEU A 35 6.31 -22.68 -2.20
N GLY A 36 5.20 -23.05 -2.84
CA GLY A 36 4.96 -24.43 -3.25
C GLY A 36 5.96 -24.97 -4.26
N THR A 37 6.60 -24.10 -5.06
CA THR A 37 7.68 -24.50 -5.97
C THR A 37 8.98 -24.76 -5.21
N ILE A 38 9.31 -23.93 -4.23
CA ILE A 38 10.50 -24.10 -3.38
C ILE A 38 10.43 -25.42 -2.60
N GLU A 39 9.25 -25.75 -2.01
CA GLU A 39 9.05 -27.00 -1.28
C GLU A 39 9.26 -28.25 -2.14
N ARG A 40 8.90 -28.21 -3.44
CA ARG A 40 9.03 -29.36 -4.35
C ARG A 40 10.46 -29.61 -4.87
N GLY A 41 11.46 -28.79 -4.46
CA GLY A 41 12.88 -28.89 -4.82
C GLY A 41 13.15 -28.33 -6.23
N SER A 42 13.65 -27.50 -6.42
CA SER A 42 14.39 -26.29 -6.55
C SER A 42 15.08 -26.03 -7.87
N GLU A 43 14.30 -25.98 -8.98
CA GLU A 43 14.77 -25.26 -10.17
C GLU A 43 15.08 -23.80 -9.82
N VAL A 44 14.30 -23.20 -8.90
CA VAL A 44 14.52 -21.83 -8.40
C VAL A 44 15.87 -21.69 -7.71
N LEU A 45 16.28 -22.66 -6.90
CA LEU A 45 17.58 -22.64 -6.23
C LEU A 45 18.73 -22.78 -7.24
N GLU A 46 18.57 -23.62 -8.25
CA GLU A 46 19.57 -23.79 -9.33
C GLU A 46 19.72 -22.47 -10.12
N VAL A 47 18.60 -21.83 -10.50
CA VAL A 47 18.64 -20.54 -11.18
C VAL A 47 19.30 -19.46 -10.29
N MET A 48 19.01 -19.44 -8.99
CA MET A 48 19.65 -18.49 -8.08
C MET A 48 21.16 -18.69 -7.96
N LYS A 49 21.66 -19.92 -8.01
CA LYS A 49 23.10 -20.22 -8.01
C LYS A 49 23.82 -19.68 -9.25
N THR A 50 23.13 -19.49 -10.36
CA THR A 50 23.71 -18.95 -11.60
C THR A 50 23.79 -17.43 -11.62
N LEU A 51 23.09 -16.73 -10.71
CA LEU A 51 23.10 -15.28 -10.67
C LEU A 51 24.42 -14.75 -10.11
N PRO A 52 25.10 -13.82 -10.82
CA PRO A 52 26.27 -13.15 -10.30
C PRO A 52 25.86 -12.34 -9.04
N PHE A 53 26.65 -12.45 -7.98
CA PHE A 53 26.40 -11.81 -6.67
C PHE A 53 25.34 -12.49 -5.77
N ALA A 54 24.74 -13.62 -6.17
CA ALA A 54 23.86 -14.36 -5.28
C ALA A 54 24.69 -14.99 -4.14
N THR A 55 24.26 -14.76 -2.92
CA THR A 55 24.82 -15.48 -1.76
C THR A 55 24.28 -16.91 -1.79
N GLN A 56 25.11 -17.91 -1.50
CA GLN A 56 24.61 -19.28 -1.35
C GLN A 56 23.56 -19.34 -0.26
N VAL A 57 22.32 -19.60 -0.64
CA VAL A 57 21.16 -19.61 0.24
C VAL A 57 20.68 -21.04 0.37
N SER A 58 20.49 -21.52 1.62
CA SER A 58 19.80 -22.79 1.87
C SER A 58 18.33 -22.68 1.48
N GLN A 59 17.67 -23.79 1.19
CA GLN A 59 16.25 -23.84 0.86
C GLN A 59 15.41 -23.21 1.97
N ASP A 60 15.66 -23.58 3.22
CA ASP A 60 14.92 -23.05 4.39
C ASP A 60 15.03 -21.53 4.54
N LEU A 61 16.22 -20.99 4.22
CA LEU A 61 16.43 -19.54 4.27
C LEU A 61 15.70 -18.82 3.13
N LEU A 62 15.67 -19.42 1.93
CA LEU A 62 14.91 -18.86 0.79
C LEU A 62 13.41 -18.88 1.10
N GLU A 63 12.89 -19.98 1.60
CA GLU A 63 11.50 -20.12 2.02
C GLU A 63 11.13 -19.07 3.07
N SER A 64 11.95 -18.89 4.10
CA SER A 64 11.75 -17.89 5.15
C SER A 64 11.70 -16.45 4.58
N LYS A 65 12.55 -16.13 3.60
CA LYS A 65 12.55 -14.83 2.92
C LYS A 65 11.26 -14.60 2.14
N VAL A 66 10.77 -15.61 1.43
CA VAL A 66 9.52 -15.53 0.67
C VAL A 66 8.33 -15.44 1.60
N VAL A 67 8.32 -16.15 2.73
CA VAL A 67 7.28 -16.03 3.77
C VAL A 67 7.23 -14.59 4.30
N LEU A 68 8.37 -13.99 4.64
CA LEU A 68 8.41 -12.60 5.12
C LEU A 68 7.91 -11.60 4.06
N LEU A 69 8.27 -11.80 2.80
CA LEU A 69 7.76 -11.00 1.69
C LEU A 69 6.23 -11.16 1.55
N THR A 70 5.73 -12.39 1.67
CA THR A 70 4.30 -12.68 1.63
C THR A 70 3.56 -11.98 2.78
N LEU A 71 4.11 -12.00 4.00
CA LEU A 71 3.53 -11.28 5.15
C LEU A 71 3.49 -9.77 4.93
N LEU A 72 4.50 -9.19 4.27
CA LEU A 72 4.47 -7.77 3.89
C LEU A 72 3.32 -7.48 2.92
N PHE A 73 3.07 -8.32 1.94
CA PHE A 73 1.95 -8.16 1.02
C PHE A 73 0.59 -8.42 1.70
N VAL A 74 0.49 -9.35 2.66
CA VAL A 74 -0.71 -9.51 3.50
C VAL A 74 -0.99 -8.21 4.26
N TYR A 75 0.03 -7.60 4.87
CA TYR A 75 -0.10 -6.31 5.53
C TYR A 75 -0.60 -5.22 4.56
N ALA A 76 -0.01 -5.12 3.37
CA ALA A 76 -0.43 -4.16 2.35
C ALA A 76 -1.90 -4.37 1.94
N PHE A 77 -2.31 -5.61 1.72
CA PHE A 77 -3.69 -5.97 1.40
C PHE A 77 -4.68 -5.52 2.48
N LEU A 78 -4.37 -5.79 3.74
CA LEU A 78 -5.21 -5.37 4.86
C LEU A 78 -5.32 -3.85 4.94
N ARG A 79 -4.23 -3.11 4.67
CA ARG A 79 -4.23 -1.64 4.65
C ARG A 79 -5.10 -1.08 3.53
N PHE A 80 -4.99 -1.61 2.32
CA PHE A 80 -5.83 -1.18 1.19
C PHE A 80 -7.31 -1.52 1.41
N THR A 81 -7.61 -2.71 1.88
CA THR A 81 -8.99 -3.14 2.19
C THR A 81 -9.61 -2.26 3.29
N TRP A 82 -8.83 -1.92 4.31
CA TRP A 82 -9.30 -1.03 5.38
C TRP A 82 -9.53 0.40 4.89
N SER A 83 -8.63 0.92 4.06
CA SER A 83 -8.78 2.20 3.38
C SER A 83 -10.05 2.24 2.53
N LEU A 84 -10.28 1.20 1.73
CA LEU A 84 -11.47 1.07 0.89
C LEU A 84 -12.76 1.12 1.71
N ARG A 85 -12.81 0.40 2.84
CA ARG A 85 -13.94 0.42 3.74
C ARG A 85 -14.22 1.83 4.30
N GLN A 86 -13.18 2.57 4.67
CA GLN A 86 -13.31 3.93 5.18
C GLN A 86 -13.79 4.91 4.10
N PHE A 87 -13.23 4.85 2.88
CA PHE A 87 -13.73 5.65 1.75
C PHE A 87 -15.19 5.37 1.43
N ASN A 88 -15.62 4.09 1.52
CA ASN A 88 -17.01 3.73 1.30
C ASN A 88 -17.93 4.36 2.37
N LEU A 89 -17.52 4.37 3.65
CA LEU A 89 -18.26 5.05 4.70
C LEU A 89 -18.36 6.56 4.44
N VAL A 90 -17.28 7.21 4.04
CA VAL A 90 -17.28 8.63 3.67
C VAL A 90 -18.26 8.89 2.52
N ASN A 91 -18.26 8.05 1.49
CA ASN A 91 -19.16 8.17 0.35
C ASN A 91 -20.64 8.08 0.76
N ILE A 92 -20.97 7.13 1.65
CA ILE A 92 -22.33 7.01 2.23
C ILE A 92 -22.70 8.26 3.02
N MET A 93 -21.80 8.80 3.85
CA MET A 93 -22.05 10.01 4.64
C MET A 93 -22.28 11.23 3.75
N VAL A 94 -21.45 11.43 2.71
CA VAL A 94 -21.62 12.51 1.74
C VAL A 94 -22.95 12.40 0.99
N GLY A 95 -23.34 11.17 0.61
CA GLY A 95 -24.63 10.91 -0.03
C GLY A 95 -25.84 11.14 0.86
N ALA A 96 -25.71 10.93 2.17
CA ALA A 96 -26.77 11.12 3.15
C ALA A 96 -27.02 12.60 3.52
N PHE A 97 -26.12 13.52 3.15
CA PHE A 97 -26.24 14.94 3.45
C PHE A 97 -27.45 15.57 2.77
N PRO A 98 -28.35 16.29 3.49
CA PRO A 98 -29.53 16.94 2.92
C PRO A 98 -29.13 18.12 1.98
N ALA A 99 -29.75 18.18 0.80
CA ALA A 99 -29.36 19.12 -0.26
C ALA A 99 -29.80 20.58 -0.01
N HIS A 100 -30.89 20.80 0.69
CA HIS A 100 -31.61 22.08 0.69
C HIS A 100 -32.30 22.34 2.05
N ARG A 101 -31.56 22.26 3.16
CA ARG A 101 -32.13 22.64 4.45
C ARG A 101 -31.16 23.54 5.23
N GLU A 102 -31.66 24.29 6.17
CA GLU A 102 -30.84 25.05 7.11
C GLU A 102 -29.83 24.12 7.83
N ARG A 103 -28.59 24.57 7.90
CA ARG A 103 -27.47 23.82 8.50
C ARG A 103 -27.69 23.66 10.00
N LEU A 104 -27.74 22.43 10.46
CA LEU A 104 -27.88 22.11 11.88
C LEU A 104 -26.50 21.77 12.48
N VAL A 105 -26.40 21.86 13.82
CA VAL A 105 -25.17 21.47 14.56
C VAL A 105 -24.79 20.01 14.33
N GLU A 106 -25.77 19.13 14.08
CA GLU A 106 -25.54 17.74 13.73
C GLU A 106 -24.84 17.59 12.37
N ASP A 107 -25.12 18.48 11.42
CA ASP A 107 -24.48 18.48 10.10
C ASP A 107 -22.99 18.81 10.23
N ASP A 108 -22.61 19.73 11.12
CA ASP A 108 -21.19 20.06 11.37
C ASP A 108 -20.42 18.88 11.98
N ARG A 109 -21.03 18.14 12.89
CA ARG A 109 -20.43 16.90 13.44
C ARG A 109 -20.25 15.82 12.38
N MET A 110 -21.22 15.70 11.48
CA MET A 110 -21.16 14.72 10.38
C MET A 110 -20.07 15.07 9.38
N ILE A 111 -19.90 16.36 9.05
CA ILE A 111 -18.81 16.85 8.20
C ILE A 111 -17.45 16.55 8.83
N ASP A 112 -17.28 16.87 10.11
CA ASP A 112 -16.04 16.62 10.84
C ASP A 112 -15.70 15.12 10.89
N THR A 113 -16.69 14.28 11.12
CA THR A 113 -16.54 12.82 11.14
C THR A 113 -16.15 12.29 9.75
N ALA A 114 -16.80 12.78 8.68
CA ALA A 114 -16.47 12.40 7.31
C ALA A 114 -15.03 12.84 6.94
N GLY A 115 -14.62 14.04 7.36
CA GLY A 115 -13.27 14.53 7.18
C GLY A 115 -12.23 13.65 7.86
N ARG A 116 -12.42 13.28 9.11
CA ARG A 116 -11.54 12.37 9.87
C ARG A 116 -11.47 10.98 9.24
N LEU A 117 -12.61 10.43 8.80
CA LEU A 117 -12.63 9.13 8.12
C LEU A 117 -11.87 9.18 6.80
N ASN A 118 -12.01 10.28 6.05
CA ASN A 118 -11.27 10.48 4.80
C ASN A 118 -9.76 10.55 5.04
N GLU A 119 -9.34 11.28 6.08
CA GLU A 119 -7.93 11.34 6.50
C GLU A 119 -7.40 9.95 6.88
N LEU A 120 -8.12 9.20 7.71
CA LEU A 120 -7.75 7.83 8.09
C LEU A 120 -7.68 6.89 6.89
N ALA A 121 -8.61 7.03 5.94
CA ALA A 121 -8.60 6.26 4.69
C ALA A 121 -7.33 6.55 3.88
N GLY A 122 -6.97 7.82 3.73
CA GLY A 122 -5.75 8.25 3.05
C GLY A 122 -4.48 7.74 3.75
N LEU A 123 -4.42 7.80 5.07
CA LEU A 123 -3.31 7.25 5.86
C LEU A 123 -3.16 5.73 5.65
N ASN A 124 -4.25 4.96 5.70
CA ASN A 124 -4.21 3.52 5.45
C ASN A 124 -3.76 3.20 4.02
N PHE A 125 -4.23 3.95 3.02
CA PHE A 125 -3.80 3.83 1.64
C PHE A 125 -2.31 4.07 1.49
N THR A 126 -1.80 5.16 2.07
CA THR A 126 -0.38 5.52 2.04
C THR A 126 0.49 4.45 2.72
N GLN A 127 0.02 3.86 3.82
CA GLN A 127 0.75 2.79 4.50
C GLN A 127 0.80 1.51 3.65
N GLY A 128 -0.26 1.19 2.91
CA GLY A 128 -0.26 0.13 1.91
C GLY A 128 0.78 0.38 0.80
N LEU A 129 0.84 1.60 0.26
CA LEU A 129 1.85 1.99 -0.74
C LEU A 129 3.28 1.90 -0.19
N ARG A 130 3.52 2.33 1.06
CA ARG A 130 4.83 2.20 1.70
C ARG A 130 5.28 0.74 1.79
N ALA A 131 4.36 -0.19 2.08
CA ALA A 131 4.68 -1.62 2.06
C ALA A 131 5.14 -2.09 0.66
N TYR A 132 4.52 -1.60 -0.42
CA TYR A 132 4.96 -1.87 -1.78
C TYR A 132 6.36 -1.33 -2.07
N TYR A 133 6.67 -0.13 -1.62
CA TYR A 133 8.02 0.43 -1.78
C TYR A 133 9.06 -0.43 -1.05
N TYR A 134 8.77 -0.91 0.17
CA TYR A 134 9.67 -1.79 0.91
C TYR A 134 9.70 -3.24 0.38
N ALA A 135 8.71 -3.65 -0.41
CA ALA A 135 8.76 -4.94 -1.10
C ALA A 135 9.92 -5.00 -2.11
N VAL A 136 10.30 -3.86 -2.72
CA VAL A 136 11.42 -3.80 -3.68
C VAL A 136 12.73 -4.23 -3.04
N PRO A 137 13.24 -3.62 -1.95
CA PRO A 137 14.45 -4.11 -1.29
C PRO A 137 14.31 -5.52 -0.72
N MET A 138 13.11 -5.95 -0.31
CA MET A 138 12.88 -7.34 0.11
C MET A 138 13.02 -8.33 -1.04
N LEU A 139 12.59 -7.99 -2.25
CA LEU A 139 12.86 -8.78 -3.46
C LEU A 139 14.36 -8.87 -3.75
N LEU A 140 15.07 -7.76 -3.64
CA LEU A 140 16.53 -7.74 -3.80
C LEU A 140 17.25 -8.58 -2.74
N TRP A 141 16.67 -8.72 -1.55
CA TRP A 141 17.19 -9.60 -0.48
C TRP A 141 17.17 -11.08 -0.85
N LEU A 142 16.30 -11.51 -1.74
CA LEU A 142 16.32 -12.87 -2.24
C LEU A 142 17.69 -13.20 -2.83
N VAL A 143 18.32 -12.22 -3.49
CA VAL A 143 19.63 -12.35 -4.13
C VAL A 143 20.77 -12.13 -3.15
N ASN A 144 20.76 -11.00 -2.40
CA ASN A 144 21.84 -10.64 -1.50
C ASN A 144 21.37 -9.73 -0.36
N ALA A 145 21.86 -10.00 0.86
CA ALA A 145 21.51 -9.22 2.05
C ALA A 145 21.99 -7.74 2.00
N TRP A 146 23.11 -7.47 1.32
CA TRP A 146 23.61 -6.11 1.14
C TRP A 146 22.69 -5.26 0.25
N LEU A 147 22.01 -5.88 -0.71
CA LEU A 147 21.02 -5.22 -1.55
C LEU A 147 19.77 -4.82 -0.76
N LEU A 148 19.38 -5.60 0.26
CA LEU A 148 18.31 -5.20 1.18
C LEU A 148 18.68 -3.91 1.92
N LEU A 149 19.88 -3.84 2.49
CA LEU A 149 20.32 -2.67 3.24
C LEU A 149 20.42 -1.42 2.35
N GLY A 150 21.10 -1.55 1.21
CA GLY A 150 21.23 -0.45 0.25
C GLY A 150 19.88 -0.01 -0.30
N GLY A 151 19.05 -0.95 -0.72
CA GLY A 151 17.70 -0.68 -1.23
C GLY A 151 16.80 -0.03 -0.19
N SER A 152 16.83 -0.50 1.07
CA SER A 152 16.04 0.08 2.15
C SER A 152 16.46 1.53 2.46
N LEU A 153 17.75 1.83 2.43
CA LEU A 153 18.27 3.19 2.60
C LEU A 153 17.80 4.11 1.46
N VAL A 154 17.87 3.64 0.22
CA VAL A 154 17.41 4.39 -0.96
C VAL A 154 15.91 4.66 -0.86
N ILE A 155 15.09 3.64 -0.60
CA ILE A 155 13.63 3.79 -0.48
C ILE A 155 13.28 4.74 0.67
N THR A 156 13.93 4.60 1.83
CA THR A 156 13.70 5.50 2.96
C THR A 156 14.08 6.95 2.61
N GLY A 157 15.19 7.16 1.91
CA GLY A 157 15.62 8.48 1.44
C GLY A 157 14.64 9.09 0.44
N VAL A 158 14.13 8.29 -0.51
CA VAL A 158 13.12 8.72 -1.48
C VAL A 158 11.82 9.10 -0.78
N LEU A 159 11.33 8.25 0.13
CA LEU A 159 10.10 8.54 0.90
C LEU A 159 10.26 9.79 1.75
N TYR A 160 11.39 9.95 2.44
CA TYR A 160 11.69 11.15 3.21
C TYR A 160 11.68 12.42 2.33
N TYR A 161 12.31 12.35 1.16
CA TYR A 161 12.31 13.48 0.22
C TYR A 161 10.91 13.82 -0.27
N MET A 162 10.12 12.80 -0.63
CA MET A 162 8.73 12.98 -1.09
C MET A 162 7.83 13.56 0.00
N GLU A 163 8.01 13.14 1.25
CA GLU A 163 7.16 13.53 2.37
C GLU A 163 7.51 14.93 2.92
N PHE A 164 8.81 15.30 2.94
CA PHE A 164 9.24 16.53 3.60
C PHE A 164 9.81 17.61 2.67
N ARG A 165 10.24 17.26 1.46
CA ARG A 165 10.90 18.20 0.55
C ARG A 165 10.28 18.32 -0.84
N SER A 166 9.19 17.60 -1.13
CA SER A 166 8.57 17.66 -2.44
C SER A 166 7.99 19.05 -2.73
N ALA A 167 7.84 19.36 -4.03
CA ALA A 167 7.18 20.59 -4.48
C ALA A 167 5.74 20.70 -3.94
N THR A 168 5.08 19.57 -3.73
CA THR A 168 3.73 19.47 -3.17
C THR A 168 3.66 20.02 -1.74
N VAL A 169 4.64 19.66 -0.87
CA VAL A 169 4.71 20.16 0.50
C VAL A 169 4.98 21.67 0.51
N ARG A 170 5.83 22.15 -0.38
CA ARG A 170 6.12 23.59 -0.52
C ARG A 170 4.89 24.37 -1.01
N ALA A 171 4.10 23.81 -1.90
CA ALA A 171 2.88 24.44 -2.39
C ALA A 171 1.79 24.51 -1.31
N LEU A 172 1.70 23.52 -0.42
CA LEU A 172 0.73 23.49 0.69
C LEU A 172 1.15 24.34 1.89
N GLY A 173 2.45 24.57 2.09
CA GLY A 173 2.98 25.40 3.19
C GLY A 173 3.14 26.88 2.85
N ALA A 174 2.80 27.31 1.63
CA ALA A 174 2.88 28.70 1.15
C ALA A 174 1.53 29.46 1.21
N GLY A 175 0.51 28.93 1.92
CA GLY A 175 -0.79 29.53 2.15
C GLY A 175 -0.96 30.10 3.55
#